data_0727e4d1840754a8e71628ab9f4f5e44
#
_entry.id   0727e4d1840754a8e71628ab9f4f5e44
#
_cell.length_a   1.000
_cell.length_b   1.000
_cell.length_c   1.000
_cell.angle_alpha   90.00
_cell.angle_beta   90.00
_cell.angle_gamma   90.00
#
_symmetry.space_group_name_H-M   'P 1'
#
loop_
_entity.id
_entity.type
_entity.pdbx_description
1 polymer ?
#
loop_
_entity_poly.entity_id
_entity_poly.type
_entity_poly.pdbx_seq_one_letter_code
_entity_poly.pdbx_strand_id
1 'polypeptide(L)'
;MRRCALSTDNQSGSEGNTMQRLTSIFRRLAGGAALALAATLAHADGTALKVGTMSGPDADIWSVVTKVAARDGLALKVIEFNDYVQPNAALAAGDLDANGFQHQPFLDSEIDKRGYKIVSVGLTYVMPMAFYSKKYKSLKDLPAGAKVGIQNDPSNGNRALRLLQKYGLIKLKAGTGANATPLDVAENPKKLKLVELDAAQLPRALPDLDAASINTDYAVKAGLTPVKDAIAIEDLKGPYANLIAVRTQDKDKPWVKKLVAAYESDEVRKFIETKFNGAIVPAF
;
A
#
# COMPACT_ATOMS: atom_id res chain seq x y z
N MET A 1 88.42 14.64 -49.09
CA MET A 1 88.94 13.24 -49.24
C MET A 1 87.72 12.34 -49.18
N ARG A 2 87.24 11.87 -50.36
CA ARG A 2 87.33 10.48 -50.88
C ARG A 2 86.97 9.46 -49.80
N ARG A 3 85.93 8.60 -49.96
CA ARG A 3 85.52 7.61 -51.00
C ARG A 3 84.13 7.10 -50.66
N CYS A 4 83.23 6.97 -51.63
CA CYS A 4 82.87 5.84 -52.52
C CYS A 4 82.71 4.48 -51.82
N ALA A 5 81.62 3.85 -51.92
CA ALA A 5 81.04 2.85 -52.88
C ALA A 5 80.10 1.92 -52.06
N LEU A 6 79.14 1.30 -52.47
CA LEU A 6 78.55 0.57 -53.57
C LEU A 6 77.28 -0.18 -53.03
N SER A 7 76.24 -0.06 -53.72
CA SER A 7 75.18 -0.98 -54.13
C SER A 7 75.27 -2.46 -53.70
N THR A 8 74.17 -3.02 -53.22
CA THR A 8 73.63 -4.29 -53.73
C THR A 8 72.10 -4.36 -53.46
N ASP A 9 71.35 -4.52 -54.53
CA ASP A 9 70.01 -5.02 -54.61
C ASP A 9 69.85 -6.37 -53.92
N ASN A 10 68.74 -6.59 -53.25
CA ASN A 10 68.10 -7.90 -53.25
C ASN A 10 66.57 -7.80 -53.08
N GLN A 11 65.91 -8.17 -54.16
CA GLN A 11 64.44 -8.45 -54.18
C GLN A 11 64.21 -9.80 -53.48
N SER A 12 63.31 -9.83 -52.56
CA SER A 12 62.49 -11.01 -52.31
C SER A 12 61.47 -10.69 -51.27
N GLY A 13 60.21 -10.81 -51.58
CA GLY A 13 59.25 -11.57 -50.87
C GLY A 13 57.91 -10.88 -50.69
N SER A 14 57.08 -10.89 -51.74
CA SER A 14 55.71 -10.35 -51.78
C SER A 14 54.64 -11.34 -51.29
N GLU A 15 54.94 -12.29 -50.40
CA GLU A 15 53.90 -13.29 -49.97
C GLU A 15 53.43 -13.22 -48.51
N GLY A 16 54.04 -12.38 -47.67
CA GLY A 16 53.70 -12.30 -46.24
C GLY A 16 52.47 -11.43 -45.86
N ASN A 17 52.00 -10.65 -46.82
CA ASN A 17 51.06 -9.57 -46.45
C ASN A 17 49.57 -9.93 -46.63
N THR A 18 49.27 -11.05 -47.29
CA THR A 18 47.86 -11.48 -47.52
C THR A 18 47.30 -12.28 -46.34
N MET A 19 48.15 -13.07 -45.68
CA MET A 19 47.71 -13.87 -44.52
C MET A 19 47.50 -13.05 -43.23
N GLN A 20 48.26 -11.98 -43.02
CA GLN A 20 48.08 -11.09 -41.88
C GLN A 20 46.84 -10.20 -41.99
N ARG A 21 46.37 -9.88 -43.20
CA ARG A 21 45.15 -9.10 -43.41
C ARG A 21 43.90 -9.91 -43.18
N LEU A 22 43.87 -11.19 -43.49
CA LEU A 22 42.72 -12.08 -43.23
C LEU A 22 42.50 -12.37 -41.74
N THR A 23 43.60 -12.55 -40.98
CA THR A 23 43.47 -12.76 -39.51
C THR A 23 43.03 -11.53 -38.74
N SER A 24 43.32 -10.31 -39.23
CA SER A 24 42.84 -9.06 -38.59
C SER A 24 41.38 -8.79 -38.81
N ILE A 25 40.79 -9.22 -39.93
CA ILE A 25 39.35 -9.06 -40.24
C ILE A 25 38.56 -10.05 -39.40
N PHE A 26 38.98 -11.30 -39.22
CA PHE A 26 38.29 -12.26 -38.35
C PHE A 26 38.36 -11.87 -36.85
N ARG A 27 39.43 -11.27 -36.38
CA ARG A 27 39.54 -10.76 -35.00
C ARG A 27 38.65 -9.56 -34.74
N ARG A 28 38.37 -8.71 -35.73
CA ARG A 28 37.47 -7.54 -35.58
C ARG A 28 35.99 -7.94 -35.65
N LEU A 29 35.62 -8.98 -36.41
CA LEU A 29 34.26 -9.51 -36.46
C LEU A 29 33.91 -10.34 -35.22
N ALA A 30 34.83 -11.09 -34.64
CA ALA A 30 34.63 -11.81 -33.40
C ALA A 30 34.51 -10.88 -32.18
N GLY A 31 35.22 -9.75 -32.15
CA GLY A 31 35.14 -8.74 -31.11
C GLY A 31 33.83 -7.95 -31.15
N GLY A 32 33.27 -7.71 -32.34
CA GLY A 32 31.98 -6.98 -32.50
C GLY A 32 30.77 -7.82 -32.07
N ALA A 33 30.79 -9.13 -32.34
CA ALA A 33 29.71 -10.04 -31.92
C ALA A 33 29.69 -10.28 -30.40
N ALA A 34 30.86 -10.31 -29.75
CA ALA A 34 30.93 -10.45 -28.29
C ALA A 34 30.49 -9.19 -27.54
N LEU A 35 30.73 -7.98 -28.08
CA LEU A 35 30.20 -6.74 -27.48
C LEU A 35 28.70 -6.59 -27.70
N ALA A 36 28.15 -7.04 -28.83
CA ALA A 36 26.72 -7.00 -29.10
C ALA A 36 25.93 -7.99 -28.20
N LEU A 37 26.53 -9.13 -27.84
CA LEU A 37 25.89 -10.11 -26.93
C LEU A 37 25.99 -9.68 -25.45
N ALA A 38 27.00 -8.90 -25.07
CA ALA A 38 27.11 -8.34 -23.71
C ALA A 38 26.12 -7.18 -23.46
N ALA A 39 25.72 -6.46 -24.52
CA ALA A 39 24.76 -5.36 -24.39
C ALA A 39 23.31 -5.86 -24.16
N THR A 40 23.01 -7.14 -24.43
CA THR A 40 21.66 -7.72 -24.17
C THR A 40 21.50 -8.28 -22.76
N LEU A 41 22.57 -8.30 -21.95
CA LEU A 41 22.55 -8.70 -20.53
C LEU A 41 22.55 -7.50 -19.57
N ALA A 42 22.43 -6.27 -20.06
CA ALA A 42 22.02 -5.15 -19.25
C ALA A 42 20.53 -5.35 -18.90
N HIS A 43 20.25 -6.33 -18.05
CA HIS A 43 19.02 -6.35 -17.29
C HIS A 43 19.02 -5.04 -16.52
N ALA A 44 18.06 -4.20 -16.84
CA ALA A 44 17.74 -3.08 -16.02
C ALA A 44 17.70 -3.60 -14.57
N ASP A 45 18.62 -3.15 -13.73
CA ASP A 45 18.43 -3.07 -12.28
C ASP A 45 17.24 -2.11 -12.09
N GLY A 46 16.06 -2.60 -12.43
CA GLY A 46 14.81 -1.93 -12.13
C GLY A 46 14.72 -1.89 -10.63
N THR A 47 15.06 -0.73 -10.06
CA THR A 47 14.89 -0.49 -8.62
C THR A 47 13.50 -0.95 -8.25
N ALA A 48 13.40 -1.89 -7.30
CA ALA A 48 12.12 -2.42 -6.85
C ALA A 48 11.21 -1.27 -6.42
N LEU A 49 9.96 -1.27 -6.88
CA LEU A 49 8.96 -0.27 -6.48
C LEU A 49 8.70 -0.39 -4.98
N LYS A 50 8.79 0.72 -4.28
CA LYS A 50 8.52 0.81 -2.84
C LYS A 50 7.03 1.00 -2.60
N VAL A 51 6.40 0.04 -1.95
CA VAL A 51 4.97 0.08 -1.63
C VAL A 51 4.79 0.14 -0.13
N GLY A 52 4.13 1.21 0.35
CA GLY A 52 3.79 1.38 1.76
C GLY A 52 2.48 0.69 2.12
N THR A 53 2.45 -0.02 3.24
CA THR A 53 1.24 -0.68 3.76
C THR A 53 1.26 -0.74 5.29
N MET A 54 0.15 -1.16 5.91
CA MET A 54 0.14 -1.40 7.35
C MET A 54 0.75 -2.75 7.68
N SER A 55 1.44 -2.83 8.80
CA SER A 55 1.89 -4.12 9.34
C SER A 55 0.71 -5.00 9.76
N GLY A 56 0.88 -6.32 9.70
CA GLY A 56 -0.17 -7.29 10.02
C GLY A 56 -0.95 -7.77 8.79
N PRO A 57 -2.29 -7.81 8.81
CA PRO A 57 -3.08 -8.39 7.72
C PRO A 57 -2.76 -7.83 6.34
N ASP A 58 -2.51 -6.54 6.25
CA ASP A 58 -2.18 -5.86 5.01
C ASP A 58 -0.85 -6.35 4.44
N ALA A 59 0.19 -6.42 5.29
CA ALA A 59 1.49 -6.93 4.90
C ALA A 59 1.42 -8.40 4.45
N ASP A 60 0.58 -9.22 5.09
CA ASP A 60 0.32 -10.60 4.66
C ASP A 60 -0.22 -10.64 3.22
N ILE A 61 -1.21 -9.78 2.89
CA ILE A 61 -1.76 -9.69 1.53
C ILE A 61 -0.68 -9.22 0.55
N TRP A 62 0.05 -8.15 0.89
CA TRP A 62 1.11 -7.61 0.03
C TRP A 62 2.25 -8.60 -0.19
N SER A 63 2.49 -9.55 0.71
CA SER A 63 3.45 -10.64 0.50
C SER A 63 3.06 -11.54 -0.67
N VAL A 64 1.76 -11.79 -0.86
CA VAL A 64 1.25 -12.55 -2.02
C VAL A 64 1.30 -11.70 -3.29
N VAL A 65 0.87 -10.44 -3.20
CA VAL A 65 0.96 -9.48 -4.33
C VAL A 65 2.39 -9.38 -4.87
N THR A 66 3.39 -9.32 -3.99
CA THR A 66 4.80 -9.28 -4.37
C THR A 66 5.21 -10.50 -5.20
N LYS A 67 4.73 -11.69 -4.84
CA LYS A 67 5.01 -12.92 -5.60
C LYS A 67 4.33 -12.92 -6.96
N VAL A 68 3.08 -12.44 -7.03
CA VAL A 68 2.35 -12.31 -8.30
C VAL A 68 3.04 -11.29 -9.20
N ALA A 69 3.33 -10.09 -8.69
CA ALA A 69 3.98 -9.02 -9.44
C ALA A 69 5.35 -9.43 -10.02
N ALA A 70 6.14 -10.20 -9.23
CA ALA A 70 7.45 -10.67 -9.67
C ALA A 70 7.38 -11.58 -10.90
N ARG A 71 6.32 -12.38 -11.06
CA ARG A 71 6.11 -13.23 -12.24
C ARG A 71 5.91 -12.40 -13.53
N ASP A 72 5.35 -11.21 -13.37
CA ASP A 72 5.12 -10.26 -14.47
C ASP A 72 6.27 -9.24 -14.62
N GLY A 73 7.41 -9.54 -14.00
CA GLY A 73 8.63 -8.72 -14.09
C GLY A 73 8.55 -7.41 -13.31
N LEU A 74 7.67 -7.31 -12.29
CA LEU A 74 7.54 -6.15 -11.42
C LEU A 74 8.07 -6.48 -10.02
N ALA A 75 9.29 -6.01 -9.70
CA ALA A 75 9.87 -6.18 -8.39
C ALA A 75 9.24 -5.17 -7.40
N LEU A 76 8.77 -5.66 -6.25
CA LEU A 76 8.19 -4.84 -5.19
C LEU A 76 9.03 -4.95 -3.91
N LYS A 77 9.21 -3.82 -3.22
CA LYS A 77 9.72 -3.72 -1.85
C LYS A 77 8.61 -3.17 -0.97
N VAL A 78 8.00 -4.03 -0.17
CA VAL A 78 6.97 -3.63 0.79
C VAL A 78 7.63 -2.98 2.00
N ILE A 79 7.08 -1.83 2.43
CA ILE A 79 7.50 -1.06 3.59
C ILE A 79 6.31 -0.96 4.53
N GLU A 80 6.47 -1.50 5.72
CA GLU A 80 5.40 -1.59 6.71
C GLU A 80 5.39 -0.38 7.64
N PHE A 81 4.19 0.13 7.91
CA PHE A 81 3.92 1.22 8.83
C PHE A 81 3.04 0.76 10.00
N ASN A 82 3.05 1.52 11.09
CA ASN A 82 2.28 1.20 12.28
C ASN A 82 1.23 2.28 12.64
N ASP A 83 1.16 3.35 11.86
CA ASP A 83 0.15 4.41 11.95
C ASP A 83 -0.32 4.86 10.56
N TYR A 84 -1.48 5.52 10.50
CA TYR A 84 -2.08 5.94 9.24
C TYR A 84 -1.55 7.29 8.71
N VAL A 85 -0.70 7.99 9.46
CA VAL A 85 -0.20 9.33 9.10
C VAL A 85 0.98 9.25 8.13
N GLN A 86 1.90 8.33 8.39
CA GLN A 86 3.18 8.25 7.69
C GLN A 86 3.08 7.80 6.22
N PRO A 87 2.23 6.81 5.82
CA PRO A 87 2.28 6.29 4.45
C PRO A 87 2.00 7.33 3.36
N ASN A 88 1.03 8.24 3.58
CA ASN A 88 0.73 9.31 2.61
C ASN A 88 1.83 10.38 2.59
N ALA A 89 2.42 10.69 3.73
CA ALA A 89 3.55 11.62 3.81
C ALA A 89 4.76 11.08 3.04
N ALA A 90 5.10 9.80 3.24
CA ALA A 90 6.20 9.14 2.53
C ALA A 90 5.94 9.03 1.02
N LEU A 91 4.68 8.76 0.60
CA LEU A 91 4.32 8.72 -0.82
C LEU A 91 4.44 10.12 -1.45
N ALA A 92 3.95 11.15 -0.76
CA ALA A 92 4.03 12.53 -1.26
C ALA A 92 5.48 13.04 -1.36
N ALA A 93 6.35 12.65 -0.43
CA ALA A 93 7.78 12.97 -0.43
C ALA A 93 8.57 12.22 -1.51
N GLY A 94 8.03 11.12 -2.07
CA GLY A 94 8.72 10.27 -3.05
C GLY A 94 9.55 9.15 -2.43
N ASP A 95 9.45 8.94 -1.13
CA ASP A 95 10.09 7.81 -0.42
C ASP A 95 9.42 6.48 -0.75
N LEU A 96 8.14 6.54 -1.18
CA LEU A 96 7.35 5.44 -1.73
C LEU A 96 6.95 5.73 -3.18
N ASP A 97 6.66 4.68 -3.94
CA ASP A 97 6.08 4.76 -5.28
C ASP A 97 4.56 4.61 -5.25
N ALA A 98 4.05 3.77 -4.35
CA ALA A 98 2.64 3.56 -4.09
C ALA A 98 2.40 3.30 -2.60
N ASN A 99 1.14 3.39 -2.16
CA ASN A 99 0.70 2.80 -0.91
C ASN A 99 -0.66 2.10 -1.06
N GLY A 100 -0.95 1.15 -0.16
CA GLY A 100 -2.21 0.43 -0.13
C GLY A 100 -2.58 0.11 1.31
N PHE A 101 -3.36 1.01 1.95
CA PHE A 101 -3.74 0.90 3.36
C PHE A 101 -5.02 1.66 3.71
N GLN A 102 -5.52 2.53 2.84
CA GLN A 102 -6.54 3.54 3.13
C GLN A 102 -7.75 3.41 2.20
N HIS A 103 -8.89 3.86 2.66
CA HIS A 103 -10.10 4.00 1.86
C HIS A 103 -10.27 5.42 1.32
N GLN A 104 -11.14 5.61 0.31
CA GLN A 104 -11.30 6.90 -0.37
C GLN A 104 -11.62 8.06 0.58
N PRO A 105 -12.58 7.96 1.54
CA PRO A 105 -12.85 9.08 2.45
C PRO A 105 -11.65 9.49 3.32
N PHE A 106 -10.75 8.56 3.65
CA PHE A 106 -9.51 8.89 4.36
C PHE A 106 -8.54 9.64 3.44
N LEU A 107 -8.34 9.14 2.23
CA LEU A 107 -7.49 9.80 1.23
C LEU A 107 -7.97 11.22 0.93
N ASP A 108 -9.27 11.41 0.73
CA ASP A 108 -9.86 12.72 0.47
C ASP A 108 -9.60 13.69 1.64
N SER A 109 -9.83 13.24 2.88
CA SER A 109 -9.56 14.03 4.09
C SER A 109 -8.07 14.43 4.21
N GLU A 110 -7.14 13.54 3.88
CA GLU A 110 -5.70 13.83 3.90
C GLU A 110 -5.29 14.78 2.77
N ILE A 111 -5.89 14.66 1.58
CA ILE A 111 -5.70 15.60 0.48
C ILE A 111 -6.18 16.99 0.86
N ASP A 112 -7.40 17.10 1.39
CA ASP A 112 -8.00 18.37 1.79
C ASP A 112 -7.18 19.07 2.90
N LYS A 113 -6.74 18.29 3.87
CA LYS A 113 -6.01 18.80 5.03
C LYS A 113 -4.56 19.16 4.74
N ARG A 114 -3.88 18.38 3.88
CA ARG A 114 -2.43 18.46 3.68
C ARG A 114 -2.00 18.87 2.27
N GLY A 115 -2.94 18.92 1.31
CA GLY A 115 -2.66 19.30 -0.07
C GLY A 115 -1.87 18.25 -0.87
N TYR A 116 -1.88 16.97 -0.44
CA TYR A 116 -1.16 15.91 -1.15
C TYR A 116 -1.63 15.76 -2.59
N LYS A 117 -0.68 15.55 -3.50
CA LYS A 117 -0.94 15.24 -4.92
C LYS A 117 -0.90 13.72 -5.13
N ILE A 118 -1.89 13.05 -4.54
CA ILE A 118 -2.03 11.59 -4.53
C ILE A 118 -3.40 11.25 -5.12
N VAL A 119 -3.52 10.12 -5.79
CA VAL A 119 -4.75 9.65 -6.42
C VAL A 119 -4.88 8.12 -6.28
N SER A 120 -6.12 7.66 -6.13
CA SER A 120 -6.48 6.24 -6.19
C SER A 120 -6.32 5.68 -7.61
N VAL A 121 -5.81 4.45 -7.74
CA VAL A 121 -5.61 3.76 -9.02
C VAL A 121 -6.22 2.35 -9.09
N GLY A 122 -6.68 1.80 -7.97
CA GLY A 122 -7.33 0.48 -7.91
C GLY A 122 -7.89 0.20 -6.53
N LEU A 123 -8.89 -0.67 -6.44
CA LEU A 123 -9.46 -1.11 -5.17
C LEU A 123 -8.70 -2.34 -4.64
N THR A 124 -8.81 -2.59 -3.35
CA THR A 124 -8.11 -3.70 -2.70
C THR A 124 -9.07 -4.61 -1.93
N TYR A 125 -9.50 -4.20 -0.77
CA TYR A 125 -10.37 -4.97 0.12
C TYR A 125 -11.28 -4.07 0.93
N VAL A 126 -12.30 -4.65 1.55
CA VAL A 126 -13.10 -4.01 2.62
C VAL A 126 -12.74 -4.65 3.95
N MET A 127 -12.48 -3.80 4.94
CA MET A 127 -12.38 -4.17 6.35
C MET A 127 -13.51 -3.48 7.13
N PRO A 128 -14.50 -4.21 7.65
CA PRO A 128 -15.58 -3.60 8.41
C PRO A 128 -15.04 -3.03 9.71
N MET A 129 -15.40 -1.80 10.04
CA MET A 129 -15.14 -1.25 11.36
C MET A 129 -16.07 -1.89 12.38
N ALA A 130 -15.56 -2.12 13.60
CA ALA A 130 -16.37 -2.71 14.65
C ALA A 130 -16.10 -2.07 16.01
N PHE A 131 -17.10 -2.12 16.89
CA PHE A 131 -16.94 -1.82 18.30
C PHE A 131 -16.64 -3.09 19.09
N TYR A 132 -15.74 -2.96 20.03
CA TYR A 132 -15.31 -4.02 20.94
C TYR A 132 -15.46 -3.57 22.39
N SER A 133 -15.62 -4.53 23.29
CA SER A 133 -15.66 -4.28 24.74
C SER A 133 -15.09 -5.49 25.48
N LYS A 134 -14.40 -5.23 26.58
CA LYS A 134 -14.00 -6.29 27.55
C LYS A 134 -15.08 -6.52 28.62
N LYS A 135 -16.08 -5.62 28.71
CA LYS A 135 -17.07 -5.56 29.79
C LYS A 135 -18.49 -5.91 29.33
N TYR A 136 -18.84 -5.54 28.10
CA TYR A 136 -20.21 -5.62 27.60
C TYR A 136 -20.29 -6.48 26.33
N LYS A 137 -21.46 -7.08 26.09
CA LYS A 137 -21.71 -7.96 24.94
C LYS A 137 -22.47 -7.27 23.80
N SER A 138 -23.02 -6.09 24.06
CA SER A 138 -23.74 -5.28 23.08
C SER A 138 -23.54 -3.79 23.37
N LEU A 139 -23.56 -2.94 22.35
CA LEU A 139 -23.58 -1.48 22.55
C LEU A 139 -24.82 -1.03 23.34
N LYS A 140 -25.93 -1.79 23.28
CA LYS A 140 -27.15 -1.48 24.05
C LYS A 140 -26.96 -1.66 25.55
N ASP A 141 -26.00 -2.49 25.97
CA ASP A 141 -25.73 -2.76 27.40
C ASP A 141 -24.88 -1.68 28.07
N LEU A 142 -24.31 -0.74 27.27
CA LEU A 142 -23.50 0.34 27.80
C LEU A 142 -24.33 1.18 28.81
N PRO A 143 -23.80 1.46 30.01
CA PRO A 143 -24.46 2.28 30.99
C PRO A 143 -24.47 3.77 30.62
N ALA A 144 -25.29 4.56 31.30
CA ALA A 144 -25.20 6.00 31.18
C ALA A 144 -23.81 6.50 31.62
N GLY A 145 -23.25 7.43 30.87
CA GLY A 145 -21.92 7.98 31.11
C GLY A 145 -20.76 7.08 30.69
N ALA A 146 -21.01 5.95 29.97
CA ALA A 146 -19.99 5.06 29.50
C ALA A 146 -18.95 5.78 28.65
N LYS A 147 -17.66 5.41 28.81
CA LYS A 147 -16.53 5.90 28.02
C LYS A 147 -16.38 5.09 26.73
N VAL A 148 -16.54 5.73 25.59
CA VAL A 148 -16.48 5.09 24.28
C VAL A 148 -15.34 5.69 23.46
N GLY A 149 -14.33 4.89 23.17
CA GLY A 149 -13.19 5.27 22.33
C GLY A 149 -13.58 5.33 20.85
N ILE A 150 -13.18 6.38 20.17
CA ILE A 150 -13.32 6.55 18.72
C ILE A 150 -12.02 7.11 18.14
N GLN A 151 -11.85 6.99 16.84
CA GLN A 151 -10.69 7.54 16.13
C GLN A 151 -10.71 9.07 16.13
N ASN A 152 -9.52 9.69 16.22
CA ASN A 152 -9.34 11.13 16.16
C ASN A 152 -9.13 11.69 14.75
N ASP A 153 -9.03 10.83 13.74
CA ASP A 153 -9.03 11.28 12.34
C ASP A 153 -10.46 11.51 11.85
N PRO A 154 -10.71 12.57 11.01
CA PRO A 154 -12.06 12.96 10.62
C PRO A 154 -12.85 11.85 9.95
N SER A 155 -12.20 11.03 9.14
CA SER A 155 -12.86 9.98 8.37
C SER A 155 -13.29 8.79 9.22
N ASN A 156 -12.38 8.21 10.02
CA ASN A 156 -12.72 7.07 10.89
C ASN A 156 -13.53 7.50 12.12
N GLY A 157 -13.29 8.70 12.65
CA GLY A 157 -14.13 9.28 13.73
C GLY A 157 -15.59 9.41 13.28
N ASN A 158 -15.85 10.01 12.12
CA ASN A 158 -17.17 10.05 11.52
C ASN A 158 -17.78 8.66 11.32
N ARG A 159 -16.98 7.70 10.84
CA ARG A 159 -17.42 6.31 10.62
C ARG A 159 -17.88 5.65 11.92
N ALA A 160 -17.13 5.85 13.02
CA ALA A 160 -17.49 5.39 14.35
C ALA A 160 -18.78 6.05 14.87
N LEU A 161 -18.94 7.37 14.70
CA LEU A 161 -20.15 8.09 15.09
C LEU A 161 -21.39 7.62 14.32
N ARG A 162 -21.26 7.38 13.02
CA ARG A 162 -22.35 6.83 12.21
C ARG A 162 -22.74 5.42 12.63
N LEU A 163 -21.77 4.60 13.05
CA LEU A 163 -22.05 3.27 13.57
C LEU A 163 -22.79 3.36 14.91
N LEU A 164 -22.40 4.26 15.83
CA LEU A 164 -23.16 4.54 17.07
C LEU A 164 -24.58 5.02 16.77
N GLN A 165 -24.76 5.88 15.77
CA GLN A 165 -26.10 6.35 15.34
C GLN A 165 -26.91 5.19 14.76
N LYS A 166 -26.34 4.33 13.92
CA LYS A 166 -27.01 3.14 13.37
C LYS A 166 -27.57 2.22 14.48
N TYR A 167 -26.83 2.11 15.59
CA TYR A 167 -27.26 1.32 16.75
C TYR A 167 -28.17 2.11 17.73
N GLY A 168 -28.53 3.36 17.39
CA GLY A 168 -29.47 4.18 18.16
C GLY A 168 -28.90 4.75 19.46
N LEU A 169 -27.59 4.84 19.60
CA LEU A 169 -26.94 5.35 20.82
C LEU A 169 -26.74 6.86 20.79
N ILE A 170 -26.64 7.44 19.63
CA ILE A 170 -26.55 8.89 19.40
C ILE A 170 -27.38 9.27 18.17
N LYS A 171 -27.59 10.57 17.99
CA LYS A 171 -28.11 11.14 16.75
C LYS A 171 -27.23 12.31 16.35
N LEU A 172 -26.78 12.32 15.12
CA LEU A 172 -26.02 13.41 14.55
C LEU A 172 -26.97 14.53 14.07
N LYS A 173 -26.51 15.77 14.06
CA LYS A 173 -27.22 16.92 13.51
C LYS A 173 -27.61 16.65 12.04
N ALA A 174 -28.75 17.18 11.62
CA ALA A 174 -29.17 17.10 10.23
C ALA A 174 -28.17 17.81 9.33
N GLY A 175 -27.88 17.24 8.14
CA GLY A 175 -26.94 17.81 7.20
C GLY A 175 -25.46 17.58 7.54
N THR A 176 -25.13 16.87 8.61
CA THR A 176 -23.74 16.51 8.92
C THR A 176 -23.13 15.68 7.79
N GLY A 177 -22.04 16.19 7.21
CA GLY A 177 -21.32 15.60 6.08
C GLY A 177 -20.48 14.37 6.48
N ALA A 178 -19.48 14.07 5.66
CA ALA A 178 -18.60 12.90 5.79
C ALA A 178 -17.52 13.04 6.88
N ASN A 179 -17.42 14.18 7.56
CA ASN A 179 -16.41 14.48 8.57
C ASN A 179 -17.06 14.89 9.91
N ALA A 180 -18.12 14.17 10.33
CA ALA A 180 -18.77 14.40 11.63
C ALA A 180 -17.77 14.23 12.79
N THR A 181 -17.87 15.09 13.76
CA THR A 181 -17.09 15.10 15.01
C THR A 181 -18.02 14.90 16.21
N PRO A 182 -17.54 14.65 17.43
CA PRO A 182 -18.38 14.63 18.63
C PRO A 182 -19.21 15.90 18.84
N LEU A 183 -18.78 17.05 18.30
CA LEU A 183 -19.54 18.32 18.36
C LEU A 183 -20.82 18.31 17.51
N ASP A 184 -20.92 17.37 16.59
CA ASP A 184 -22.09 17.19 15.72
C ASP A 184 -23.13 16.23 16.29
N VAL A 185 -22.91 15.72 17.50
CA VAL A 185 -23.89 14.90 18.20
C VAL A 185 -25.03 15.80 18.72
N ALA A 186 -26.24 15.62 18.16
CA ALA A 186 -27.43 16.35 18.56
C ALA A 186 -28.13 15.71 19.76
N GLU A 187 -28.19 14.38 19.80
CA GLU A 187 -28.80 13.62 20.89
C GLU A 187 -27.83 12.54 21.39
N ASN A 188 -27.70 12.41 22.70
CA ASN A 188 -26.88 11.43 23.39
C ASN A 188 -27.62 10.98 24.67
N PRO A 189 -28.67 10.16 24.54
CA PRO A 189 -29.56 9.80 25.65
C PRO A 189 -28.84 9.16 26.84
N LYS A 190 -27.80 8.35 26.54
CA LYS A 190 -26.99 7.69 27.56
C LYS A 190 -25.85 8.56 28.08
N LYS A 191 -25.71 9.79 27.60
CA LYS A 191 -24.62 10.71 27.99
C LYS A 191 -23.24 10.05 27.83
N LEU A 192 -23.04 9.29 26.73
CA LEU A 192 -21.77 8.62 26.41
C LEU A 192 -20.65 9.66 26.38
N LYS A 193 -19.50 9.32 26.97
CA LYS A 193 -18.28 10.12 26.94
C LYS A 193 -17.43 9.61 25.76
N LEU A 194 -17.49 10.33 24.65
CA LEU A 194 -16.68 10.02 23.46
C LEU A 194 -15.24 10.43 23.71
N VAL A 195 -14.31 9.49 23.60
CA VAL A 195 -12.88 9.69 23.84
C VAL A 195 -12.16 9.50 22.50
N GLU A 196 -11.67 10.60 21.95
CA GLU A 196 -10.95 10.59 20.68
C GLU A 196 -9.48 10.19 20.91
N LEU A 197 -9.04 9.13 20.24
CA LEU A 197 -7.68 8.59 20.31
C LEU A 197 -7.18 8.28 18.90
N ASP A 198 -5.86 8.25 18.78
CA ASP A 198 -5.23 7.69 17.59
C ASP A 198 -5.69 6.25 17.35
N ALA A 199 -5.97 5.88 16.10
CA ALA A 199 -6.48 4.57 15.75
C ALA A 199 -5.59 3.42 16.27
N ALA A 200 -4.28 3.59 16.21
CA ALA A 200 -3.30 2.62 16.71
C ALA A 200 -3.32 2.43 18.23
N GLN A 201 -3.85 3.40 18.98
CA GLN A 201 -3.91 3.36 20.44
C GLN A 201 -5.18 2.72 20.99
N LEU A 202 -6.27 2.71 20.21
CA LEU A 202 -7.58 2.21 20.64
C LEU A 202 -7.58 0.76 21.17
N PRO A 203 -6.85 -0.20 20.56
CA PRO A 203 -6.78 -1.55 21.11
C PRO A 203 -6.15 -1.61 22.50
N ARG A 204 -5.13 -0.78 22.75
CA ARG A 204 -4.44 -0.70 24.06
C ARG A 204 -5.28 0.00 25.10
N ALA A 205 -6.06 0.98 24.70
CA ALA A 205 -6.96 1.72 25.58
C ALA A 205 -8.24 0.94 25.92
N LEU A 206 -8.58 -0.12 25.19
CA LEU A 206 -9.82 -0.87 25.35
C LEU A 206 -10.09 -1.36 26.80
N PRO A 207 -9.12 -1.83 27.61
CA PRO A 207 -9.38 -2.20 29.01
C PRO A 207 -9.86 -1.04 29.89
N ASP A 208 -9.47 0.21 29.60
CA ASP A 208 -9.80 1.41 30.38
C ASP A 208 -11.08 2.08 29.88
N LEU A 209 -11.62 1.62 28.76
CA LEU A 209 -12.85 2.08 28.15
C LEU A 209 -13.99 1.08 28.40
N ASP A 210 -15.23 1.55 28.18
CA ASP A 210 -16.39 0.67 28.22
C ASP A 210 -16.64 0.01 26.85
N ALA A 211 -16.31 0.71 25.78
CA ALA A 211 -16.22 0.18 24.42
C ALA A 211 -15.24 1.02 23.58
N ALA A 212 -14.74 0.48 22.50
CA ALA A 212 -13.96 1.22 21.51
C ALA A 212 -14.26 0.77 20.09
N SER A 213 -14.33 1.73 19.19
CA SER A 213 -14.29 1.50 17.74
C SER A 213 -12.85 1.19 17.34
N ILE A 214 -12.61 0.06 16.70
CA ILE A 214 -11.25 -0.35 16.29
C ILE A 214 -11.29 -0.80 14.83
N ASN A 215 -10.42 -0.25 14.02
CA ASN A 215 -10.21 -0.69 12.65
C ASN A 215 -9.71 -2.14 12.62
N THR A 216 -10.15 -2.92 11.64
CA THR A 216 -9.93 -4.37 11.63
C THR A 216 -8.46 -4.78 11.60
N ASP A 217 -7.60 -4.04 10.91
CA ASP A 217 -6.15 -4.28 10.91
C ASP A 217 -5.55 -4.21 12.32
N TYR A 218 -5.90 -3.17 13.09
CA TYR A 218 -5.47 -3.04 14.49
C TYR A 218 -6.16 -4.05 15.41
N ALA A 219 -7.43 -4.38 15.15
CA ALA A 219 -8.15 -5.38 15.92
C ALA A 219 -7.49 -6.77 15.78
N VAL A 220 -7.20 -7.20 14.55
CA VAL A 220 -6.53 -8.48 14.27
C VAL A 220 -5.13 -8.53 14.89
N LYS A 221 -4.35 -7.46 14.81
CA LYS A 221 -3.04 -7.34 15.49
C LYS A 221 -3.16 -7.47 17.01
N ALA A 222 -4.28 -7.04 17.59
CA ALA A 222 -4.57 -7.18 19.02
C ALA A 222 -5.23 -8.51 19.40
N GLY A 223 -5.35 -9.45 18.45
CA GLY A 223 -5.98 -10.77 18.68
C GLY A 223 -7.50 -10.74 18.72
N LEU A 224 -8.13 -9.65 18.23
CA LEU A 224 -9.58 -9.51 18.11
C LEU A 224 -10.02 -9.77 16.67
N THR A 225 -11.18 -10.40 16.48
CA THR A 225 -11.75 -10.61 15.15
C THR A 225 -13.14 -9.98 15.05
N PRO A 226 -13.46 -9.21 13.98
CA PRO A 226 -14.76 -8.58 13.85
C PRO A 226 -15.93 -9.56 13.96
N VAL A 227 -15.81 -10.71 13.31
CA VAL A 227 -16.88 -11.71 13.24
C VAL A 227 -17.19 -12.34 14.61
N LYS A 228 -16.18 -12.49 15.49
CA LYS A 228 -16.32 -13.23 16.75
C LYS A 228 -16.43 -12.33 17.97
N ASP A 229 -15.65 -11.22 17.99
CA ASP A 229 -15.42 -10.45 19.20
C ASP A 229 -16.11 -9.09 19.20
N ALA A 230 -16.67 -8.67 18.06
CA ALA A 230 -17.36 -7.39 17.95
C ALA A 230 -18.70 -7.38 18.70
N ILE A 231 -18.98 -6.28 19.39
CA ILE A 231 -20.29 -6.00 20.02
C ILE A 231 -21.21 -5.18 19.10
N ALA A 232 -20.67 -4.63 18.02
CA ALA A 232 -21.36 -4.01 16.90
C ALA A 232 -20.41 -3.98 15.72
N ILE A 233 -20.92 -4.20 14.52
CA ILE A 233 -20.14 -4.25 13.28
C ILE A 233 -20.83 -3.45 12.18
N GLU A 234 -20.03 -2.84 11.34
CA GLU A 234 -20.44 -2.11 10.15
C GLU A 234 -20.84 -3.05 9.02
N ASP A 235 -21.71 -2.58 8.13
CA ASP A 235 -22.00 -3.29 6.88
C ASP A 235 -20.81 -3.15 5.93
N LEU A 236 -20.57 -4.20 5.15
CA LEU A 236 -19.55 -4.18 4.08
C LEU A 236 -19.92 -3.26 2.90
N LYS A 237 -21.20 -2.85 2.84
CA LYS A 237 -21.71 -1.94 1.80
C LYS A 237 -21.47 -0.48 2.22
N GLY A 238 -20.43 0.14 1.66
CA GLY A 238 -20.12 1.53 1.98
C GLY A 238 -18.89 2.01 1.21
N PRO A 239 -18.49 3.28 1.38
CA PRO A 239 -17.39 3.89 0.65
C PRO A 239 -16.00 3.54 1.23
N TYR A 240 -15.92 2.49 2.04
CA TYR A 240 -14.73 2.17 2.83
C TYR A 240 -13.90 1.00 2.26
N ALA A 241 -14.08 0.69 0.96
CA ALA A 241 -13.14 -0.14 0.25
C ALA A 241 -11.76 0.53 0.25
N ASN A 242 -10.74 -0.20 0.64
CA ASN A 242 -9.37 0.26 0.60
C ASN A 242 -8.86 0.26 -0.85
N LEU A 243 -7.79 1.00 -1.08
CA LEU A 243 -7.32 1.31 -2.42
C LEU A 243 -5.78 1.35 -2.48
N ILE A 244 -5.27 1.25 -3.69
CA ILE A 244 -3.89 1.57 -4.03
C ILE A 244 -3.85 3.05 -4.43
N ALA A 245 -2.95 3.82 -3.81
CA ALA A 245 -2.71 5.21 -4.16
C ALA A 245 -1.30 5.41 -4.69
N VAL A 246 -1.18 6.33 -5.65
CA VAL A 246 0.09 6.78 -6.24
C VAL A 246 0.12 8.31 -6.31
N ARG A 247 1.29 8.92 -6.52
CA ARG A 247 1.34 10.35 -6.83
C ARG A 247 0.60 10.62 -8.15
N THR A 248 -0.12 11.74 -8.24
CA THR A 248 -0.89 12.12 -9.43
C THR A 248 -0.06 12.09 -10.72
N GLN A 249 1.20 12.49 -10.65
CA GLN A 249 2.14 12.47 -11.78
C GLN A 249 2.54 11.07 -12.25
N ASP A 250 2.33 10.05 -11.41
CA ASP A 250 2.74 8.66 -11.68
C ASP A 250 1.59 7.77 -12.14
N LYS A 251 0.33 8.25 -12.08
CA LYS A 251 -0.89 7.44 -12.30
C LYS A 251 -0.94 6.70 -13.64
N ASP A 252 -0.33 7.28 -14.68
CA ASP A 252 -0.35 6.72 -16.03
C ASP A 252 0.92 5.92 -16.39
N LYS A 253 1.84 5.73 -15.42
CA LYS A 253 3.04 4.95 -15.65
C LYS A 253 2.71 3.47 -15.89
N PRO A 254 3.41 2.78 -16.80
CA PRO A 254 3.11 1.38 -17.15
C PRO A 254 3.11 0.41 -15.97
N TRP A 255 3.96 0.66 -14.98
CA TRP A 255 4.04 -0.19 -13.78
C TRP A 255 2.78 -0.11 -12.90
N VAL A 256 2.03 1.00 -12.94
CA VAL A 256 0.79 1.16 -12.15
C VAL A 256 -0.24 0.11 -12.55
N LYS A 257 -0.47 -0.06 -13.86
CA LYS A 257 -1.38 -1.09 -14.37
C LYS A 257 -0.96 -2.50 -13.97
N LYS A 258 0.36 -2.79 -14.00
CA LYS A 258 0.89 -4.09 -13.56
C LYS A 258 0.70 -4.31 -12.06
N LEU A 259 0.92 -3.27 -11.25
CA LEU A 259 0.73 -3.32 -9.80
C LEU A 259 -0.73 -3.61 -9.43
N VAL A 260 -1.67 -2.87 -10.05
CA VAL A 260 -3.11 -3.07 -9.84
C VAL A 260 -3.52 -4.47 -10.27
N ALA A 261 -3.12 -4.92 -11.48
CA ALA A 261 -3.44 -6.26 -11.97
C ALA A 261 -2.86 -7.37 -11.08
N ALA A 262 -1.66 -7.20 -10.53
CA ALA A 262 -1.08 -8.16 -9.59
C ALA A 262 -1.89 -8.24 -8.29
N TYR A 263 -2.37 -7.09 -7.80
CA TYR A 263 -3.21 -7.03 -6.60
C TYR A 263 -4.59 -7.67 -6.85
N GLU A 264 -5.23 -7.35 -7.96
CA GLU A 264 -6.58 -7.81 -8.32
C GLU A 264 -6.60 -9.25 -8.90
N SER A 265 -5.51 -10.00 -8.74
CA SER A 265 -5.42 -11.38 -9.22
C SER A 265 -6.29 -12.36 -8.42
N ASP A 266 -6.69 -13.45 -9.07
CA ASP A 266 -7.44 -14.55 -8.43
C ASP A 266 -6.66 -15.18 -7.26
N GLU A 267 -5.32 -15.19 -7.33
CA GLU A 267 -4.47 -15.73 -6.25
C GLU A 267 -4.56 -14.86 -4.99
N VAL A 268 -4.52 -13.55 -5.13
CA VAL A 268 -4.69 -12.60 -4.01
C VAL A 268 -6.12 -12.67 -3.47
N ARG A 269 -7.13 -12.72 -4.34
CA ARG A 269 -8.53 -12.91 -3.96
C ARG A 269 -8.70 -14.15 -3.09
N LYS A 270 -8.24 -15.29 -3.58
CA LYS A 270 -8.34 -16.58 -2.87
C LYS A 270 -7.57 -16.56 -1.54
N PHE A 271 -6.41 -15.91 -1.49
CA PHE A 271 -5.67 -15.75 -0.26
C PHE A 271 -6.47 -14.96 0.78
N ILE A 272 -7.04 -13.81 0.40
CA ILE A 272 -7.86 -12.98 1.30
C ILE A 272 -9.04 -13.79 1.85
N GLU A 273 -9.81 -14.43 0.98
CA GLU A 273 -10.99 -15.23 1.35
C GLU A 273 -10.65 -16.36 2.32
N THR A 274 -9.57 -17.09 2.03
CA THR A 274 -9.14 -18.24 2.85
C THR A 274 -8.51 -17.84 4.16
N LYS A 275 -7.64 -16.82 4.14
CA LYS A 275 -6.86 -16.41 5.32
C LYS A 275 -7.71 -15.69 6.37
N PHE A 276 -8.60 -14.80 5.92
CA PHE A 276 -9.32 -13.91 6.83
C PHE A 276 -10.77 -14.32 7.08
N ASN A 277 -11.27 -15.33 6.39
CA ASN A 277 -12.56 -15.97 6.66
C ASN A 277 -13.70 -14.96 6.89
N GLY A 278 -13.82 -13.96 6.02
CA GLY A 278 -14.86 -12.93 6.05
C GLY A 278 -14.55 -11.71 6.94
N ALA A 279 -13.47 -11.70 7.70
CA ALA A 279 -13.02 -10.51 8.42
C ALA A 279 -12.46 -9.42 7.48
N ILE A 280 -11.94 -9.83 6.35
CA ILE A 280 -11.48 -8.99 5.23
C ILE A 280 -12.04 -9.57 3.96
N VAL A 281 -12.60 -8.74 3.08
CA VAL A 281 -13.28 -9.18 1.87
C VAL A 281 -12.69 -8.46 0.65
N PRO A 282 -12.35 -9.16 -0.44
CA PRO A 282 -11.90 -8.51 -1.67
C PRO A 282 -12.92 -7.48 -2.18
N ALA A 283 -12.43 -6.36 -2.71
CA ALA A 283 -13.27 -5.26 -3.25
C ALA A 283 -13.07 -5.05 -4.77
N PHE A 284 -12.45 -6.01 -5.44
CA PHE A 284 -12.14 -5.99 -6.88
C PHE A 284 -12.71 -7.19 -7.60
#